data_5c763d5383ffdb0f19d06913b86d986e
#
_entry.id   5c763d5383ffdb0f19d06913b86d986e
#
_cell.length_a   1.000
_cell.length_b   1.000
_cell.length_c   1.000
_cell.angle_alpha   90.00
_cell.angle_beta   90.00
_cell.angle_gamma   90.00
#
_symmetry.space_group_name_H-M   'P 1'
#
loop_
_entity.id
_entity.type
_entity.pdbx_description
1 polymer ?
#
loop_
_entity_poly.entity_id
_entity_poly.type
_entity_poly.pdbx_seq_one_letter_code
_entity_poly.pdbx_strand_id
1 'polypeptide(L)'
;MGYIIKTDDSARLRLGIQSRLYEQSSVDLISRAGTLRGRKILEVGCGSGAMTLHLARAAGPQGTVTAIDNSPAQLDASRELVTENGFENVNFFEGDINCLDHLDNLYDLVYCRMVLHHVADADHAIREMVRSVCPDGYLLCEEPVIHDGSFCFPPSEAIDEFIRILRSCFSVNGRDYNIAFRMESVIRNLGLQIEHSRLHHPLLNSRQDKLLYAMSLSDLAPQMIKNGIVDPSSASELHEKLVHLSNSETTMTWARMHSVLARKSNGTERHYSKA
;
A
#
# COMPACT_ATOMS: atom_id res chain seq x y z
N MET A 1 -14.00 12.62 -2.67
CA MET A 1 -12.75 13.21 -3.22
C MET A 1 -12.11 12.14 -4.10
N GLY A 2 -11.85 12.42 -5.37
CA GLY A 2 -11.35 11.40 -6.30
C GLY A 2 -9.92 10.95 -5.99
N TYR A 3 -9.62 9.73 -6.44
CA TYR A 3 -8.27 9.14 -6.43
C TYR A 3 -7.31 10.07 -7.22
N ILE A 4 -6.16 10.41 -6.65
CA ILE A 4 -5.25 11.43 -7.21
C ILE A 4 -4.31 10.82 -8.25
N ILE A 5 -4.16 9.51 -8.29
CA ILE A 5 -3.20 8.81 -9.15
C ILE A 5 -3.84 8.61 -10.54
N LYS A 6 -3.11 9.02 -11.59
CA LYS A 6 -3.49 8.75 -12.97
C LYS A 6 -3.55 7.25 -13.26
N THR A 7 -4.36 6.86 -14.23
CA THR A 7 -4.54 5.46 -14.66
C THR A 7 -4.04 5.21 -16.09
N ASP A 8 -3.22 6.14 -16.63
CA ASP A 8 -2.61 5.99 -17.94
C ASP A 8 -1.43 4.98 -17.95
N ASP A 9 -0.88 4.69 -19.10
CA ASP A 9 0.21 3.71 -19.25
C ASP A 9 1.46 4.07 -18.43
N SER A 10 1.74 5.36 -18.25
CA SER A 10 2.84 5.82 -17.41
C SER A 10 2.60 5.50 -15.94
N ALA A 11 1.39 5.74 -15.47
CA ALA A 11 0.99 5.42 -14.11
C ALA A 11 0.99 3.90 -13.86
N ARG A 12 0.53 3.09 -14.82
CA ARG A 12 0.61 1.63 -14.76
C ARG A 12 2.06 1.15 -14.63
N LEU A 13 2.96 1.69 -15.44
CA LEU A 13 4.39 1.36 -15.37
C LEU A 13 4.96 1.70 -13.99
N ARG A 14 4.70 2.91 -13.49
CA ARG A 14 5.16 3.36 -12.17
C ARG A 14 4.65 2.45 -11.04
N LEU A 15 3.35 2.14 -11.04
CA LEU A 15 2.74 1.25 -10.06
C LEU A 15 3.31 -0.17 -10.14
N GLY A 16 3.60 -0.66 -11.35
CA GLY A 16 4.25 -1.95 -11.57
C GLY A 16 5.66 -2.01 -10.99
N ILE A 17 6.48 -0.98 -11.21
CA ILE A 17 7.82 -0.88 -10.62
C ILE A 17 7.71 -0.85 -9.09
N GLN A 18 6.84 0.00 -8.56
CA GLN A 18 6.64 0.16 -7.13
C GLN A 18 6.15 -1.14 -6.48
N SER A 19 5.22 -1.85 -7.10
CA SER A 19 4.73 -3.14 -6.60
C SER A 19 5.85 -4.17 -6.52
N ARG A 20 6.66 -4.30 -7.58
CA ARG A 20 7.79 -5.23 -7.66
C ARG A 20 8.84 -5.01 -6.55
N LEU A 21 9.10 -3.75 -6.19
CA LEU A 21 10.08 -3.41 -5.14
C LEU A 21 9.69 -3.96 -3.74
N TYR A 22 8.41 -4.14 -3.48
CA TYR A 22 7.91 -4.63 -2.18
C TYR A 22 7.39 -6.06 -2.22
N GLU A 23 7.18 -6.62 -3.42
CA GLU A 23 6.51 -7.90 -3.67
C GLU A 23 7.04 -9.03 -2.80
N GLN A 24 8.36 -9.30 -2.87
CA GLN A 24 8.96 -10.39 -2.11
C GLN A 24 8.78 -10.20 -0.61
N SER A 25 8.92 -8.96 -0.13
CA SER A 25 8.73 -8.61 1.26
C SER A 25 7.29 -8.88 1.70
N SER A 26 6.29 -8.49 0.89
CA SER A 26 4.88 -8.76 1.17
C SER A 26 4.57 -10.26 1.19
N VAL A 27 5.05 -11.01 0.18
CA VAL A 27 4.86 -12.47 0.09
C VAL A 27 5.45 -13.19 1.30
N ASP A 28 6.64 -12.79 1.76
CA ASP A 28 7.26 -13.35 2.95
C ASP A 28 6.40 -13.13 4.21
N LEU A 29 5.78 -11.96 4.35
CA LEU A 29 4.87 -11.70 5.48
C LEU A 29 3.55 -12.45 5.38
N ILE A 30 2.97 -12.53 4.20
CA ILE A 30 1.77 -13.33 3.94
C ILE A 30 2.01 -14.78 4.36
N SER A 31 3.20 -15.34 4.05
CA SER A 31 3.55 -16.72 4.42
C SER A 31 3.60 -16.95 5.93
N ARG A 32 3.85 -15.90 6.73
CA ARG A 32 3.89 -15.97 8.20
C ARG A 32 2.49 -16.06 8.84
N ALA A 33 1.44 -15.72 8.11
CA ALA A 33 0.06 -16.00 8.54
C ALA A 33 -0.29 -17.50 8.49
N GLY A 34 0.68 -18.35 8.19
CA GLY A 34 0.49 -19.81 8.07
C GLY A 34 -0.04 -20.22 6.70
N THR A 35 -0.62 -21.42 6.63
CA THR A 35 -1.18 -21.91 5.36
C THR A 35 -2.49 -21.20 5.03
N LEU A 36 -2.52 -20.54 3.87
CA LEU A 36 -3.71 -19.86 3.34
C LEU A 36 -4.51 -20.76 2.38
N ARG A 37 -4.05 -21.98 2.12
CA ARG A 37 -4.73 -22.91 1.20
C ARG A 37 -6.14 -23.25 1.71
N GLY A 38 -7.14 -23.03 0.88
CA GLY A 38 -8.55 -23.23 1.23
C GLY A 38 -9.15 -22.12 2.09
N ARG A 39 -8.40 -21.03 2.34
CA ARG A 39 -8.82 -19.93 3.20
C ARG A 39 -9.53 -18.81 2.44
N LYS A 40 -10.31 -18.01 3.19
CA LYS A 40 -10.96 -16.80 2.69
C LYS A 40 -10.06 -15.60 2.96
N ILE A 41 -9.71 -14.87 1.92
CA ILE A 41 -8.84 -13.70 1.99
C ILE A 41 -9.62 -12.47 1.52
N LEU A 42 -9.52 -11.37 2.26
CA LEU A 42 -9.97 -10.05 1.83
C LEU A 42 -8.75 -9.21 1.47
N GLU A 43 -8.69 -8.70 0.26
CA GLU A 43 -7.73 -7.69 -0.15
C GLU A 43 -8.44 -6.35 -0.31
N VAL A 44 -8.00 -5.37 0.47
CA VAL A 44 -8.58 -4.01 0.47
C VAL A 44 -7.64 -3.08 -0.27
N GLY A 45 -8.14 -2.42 -1.33
CA GLY A 45 -7.36 -1.61 -2.25
C GLY A 45 -6.48 -2.45 -3.16
N CYS A 46 -7.09 -3.38 -3.91
CA CYS A 46 -6.35 -4.32 -4.75
C CYS A 46 -5.60 -3.65 -5.93
N GLY A 47 -5.97 -2.41 -6.29
CA GLY A 47 -5.38 -1.72 -7.41
C GLY A 47 -5.44 -2.55 -8.69
N SER A 48 -4.35 -2.59 -9.45
CA SER A 48 -4.24 -3.38 -10.69
C SER A 48 -3.97 -4.88 -10.50
N GLY A 49 -4.07 -5.40 -9.27
CA GLY A 49 -4.10 -6.85 -9.02
C GLY A 49 -2.75 -7.52 -8.79
N ALA A 50 -1.66 -6.77 -8.65
CA ALA A 50 -0.33 -7.37 -8.49
C ALA A 50 -0.24 -8.30 -7.27
N MET A 51 -0.80 -7.88 -6.11
CA MET A 51 -0.85 -8.75 -4.93
C MET A 51 -2.01 -9.74 -4.97
N THR A 52 -3.09 -9.40 -5.66
CA THR A 52 -4.24 -10.30 -5.88
C THR A 52 -3.79 -11.65 -6.46
N LEU A 53 -2.86 -11.64 -7.42
CA LEU A 53 -2.28 -12.87 -7.98
C LEU A 53 -1.58 -13.73 -6.92
N HIS A 54 -0.81 -13.12 -6.03
CA HIS A 54 -0.11 -13.86 -4.96
C HIS A 54 -1.10 -14.42 -3.93
N LEU A 55 -2.12 -13.64 -3.58
CA LEU A 55 -3.18 -14.07 -2.67
C LEU A 55 -4.04 -15.19 -3.28
N ALA A 56 -4.41 -15.09 -4.57
CA ALA A 56 -5.15 -16.13 -5.30
C ALA A 56 -4.36 -17.45 -5.34
N ARG A 57 -3.06 -17.37 -5.62
CA ARG A 57 -2.14 -18.53 -5.61
C ARG A 57 -2.02 -19.15 -4.21
N ALA A 58 -1.89 -18.32 -3.17
CA ALA A 58 -1.78 -18.77 -1.79
C ALA A 58 -3.06 -19.44 -1.29
N ALA A 59 -4.24 -18.88 -1.63
CA ALA A 59 -5.54 -19.46 -1.30
C ALA A 59 -5.79 -20.80 -2.03
N GLY A 60 -5.26 -20.93 -3.24
CA GLY A 60 -5.46 -22.11 -4.09
C GLY A 60 -6.91 -22.28 -4.54
N PRO A 61 -7.22 -23.33 -5.32
CA PRO A 61 -8.53 -23.47 -5.97
C PRO A 61 -9.70 -23.73 -5.00
N GLN A 62 -9.42 -24.08 -3.76
CA GLN A 62 -10.43 -24.32 -2.70
C GLN A 62 -10.63 -23.12 -1.79
N GLY A 63 -9.74 -22.12 -1.86
CA GLY A 63 -9.87 -20.85 -1.15
C GLY A 63 -10.44 -19.76 -2.05
N THR A 64 -10.76 -18.61 -1.48
CA THR A 64 -11.31 -17.48 -2.20
C THR A 64 -10.61 -16.18 -1.81
N VAL A 65 -10.41 -15.29 -2.76
CA VAL A 65 -9.99 -13.92 -2.54
C VAL A 65 -11.16 -12.99 -2.87
N THR A 66 -11.52 -12.13 -1.94
CA THR A 66 -12.40 -10.99 -2.20
C THR A 66 -11.51 -9.77 -2.37
N ALA A 67 -11.46 -9.21 -3.56
CA ALA A 67 -10.62 -8.06 -3.90
C ALA A 67 -11.50 -6.81 -4.06
N ILE A 68 -11.21 -5.76 -3.28
CA ILE A 68 -11.97 -4.52 -3.27
C ILE A 68 -11.09 -3.36 -3.70
N ASP A 69 -11.64 -2.48 -4.55
CA ASP A 69 -11.09 -1.17 -4.86
C ASP A 69 -12.23 -0.19 -5.12
N ASN A 70 -11.99 1.10 -4.92
CA ASN A 70 -12.96 2.16 -5.21
C ASN A 70 -12.84 2.70 -6.64
N SER A 71 -11.91 2.19 -7.43
CA SER A 71 -11.68 2.57 -8.82
C SER A 71 -12.10 1.46 -9.77
N PRO A 72 -13.20 1.61 -10.54
CA PRO A 72 -13.61 0.64 -11.55
C PRO A 72 -12.50 0.29 -12.54
N ALA A 73 -11.70 1.29 -12.95
CA ALA A 73 -10.59 1.07 -13.88
C ALA A 73 -9.49 0.18 -13.29
N GLN A 74 -9.21 0.28 -11.99
CA GLN A 74 -8.28 -0.62 -11.31
C GLN A 74 -8.84 -2.03 -11.18
N LEU A 75 -10.12 -2.16 -10.84
CA LEU A 75 -10.79 -3.46 -10.77
C LEU A 75 -10.80 -4.17 -12.12
N ASP A 76 -11.04 -3.45 -13.21
CA ASP A 76 -11.02 -4.02 -14.56
C ASP A 76 -9.62 -4.51 -14.92
N ALA A 77 -8.58 -3.71 -14.66
CA ALA A 77 -7.19 -4.11 -14.87
C ALA A 77 -6.80 -5.33 -14.00
N SER A 78 -7.25 -5.36 -12.73
CA SER A 78 -7.00 -6.48 -11.84
C SER A 78 -7.70 -7.76 -12.31
N ARG A 79 -8.95 -7.65 -12.76
CA ARG A 79 -9.71 -8.78 -13.30
C ARG A 79 -9.06 -9.35 -14.55
N GLU A 80 -8.63 -8.49 -15.48
CA GLU A 80 -7.90 -8.89 -16.68
C GLU A 80 -6.63 -9.66 -16.32
N LEU A 81 -5.80 -9.08 -15.46
CA LEU A 81 -4.55 -9.69 -15.02
C LEU A 81 -4.76 -11.07 -14.36
N VAL A 82 -5.75 -11.19 -13.47
CA VAL A 82 -6.08 -12.45 -12.77
C VAL A 82 -6.58 -13.52 -13.74
N THR A 83 -7.45 -13.13 -14.69
CA THR A 83 -8.00 -14.03 -15.71
C THR A 83 -6.93 -14.52 -16.67
N GLU A 84 -6.04 -13.64 -17.15
CA GLU A 84 -4.92 -14.01 -18.03
C GLU A 84 -3.94 -14.98 -17.36
N ASN A 85 -3.83 -14.95 -16.02
CA ASN A 85 -3.02 -15.87 -15.25
C ASN A 85 -3.77 -17.15 -14.82
N GLY A 86 -5.01 -17.36 -15.28
CA GLY A 86 -5.79 -18.58 -15.10
C GLY A 86 -6.35 -18.79 -13.69
N PHE A 87 -6.53 -17.73 -12.90
CA PHE A 87 -7.17 -17.81 -11.60
C PHE A 87 -8.67 -17.54 -11.69
N GLU A 88 -9.48 -18.41 -11.09
CA GLU A 88 -10.95 -18.32 -11.03
C GLU A 88 -11.47 -18.10 -9.59
N ASN A 89 -10.57 -18.08 -8.61
CA ASN A 89 -10.90 -18.01 -7.19
C ASN A 89 -10.87 -16.57 -6.62
N VAL A 90 -11.07 -15.55 -7.47
CA VAL A 90 -11.09 -14.13 -7.08
C VAL A 90 -12.44 -13.49 -7.40
N ASN A 91 -13.05 -12.87 -6.40
CA ASN A 91 -14.26 -12.07 -6.54
C ASN A 91 -13.91 -10.59 -6.40
N PHE A 92 -14.33 -9.76 -7.36
CA PHE A 92 -14.03 -8.33 -7.40
C PHE A 92 -15.28 -7.50 -7.06
N PHE A 93 -15.11 -6.54 -6.15
CA PHE A 93 -16.17 -5.64 -5.72
C PHE A 93 -15.69 -4.19 -5.74
N GLU A 94 -16.50 -3.31 -6.29
CA GLU A 94 -16.33 -1.88 -6.10
C GLU A 94 -16.80 -1.52 -4.68
N GLY A 95 -15.92 -0.91 -3.88
CA GLY A 95 -16.23 -0.60 -2.50
C GLY A 95 -15.27 0.39 -1.86
N ASP A 96 -15.76 1.00 -0.78
CA ASP A 96 -14.96 1.90 0.06
C ASP A 96 -14.47 1.14 1.30
N ILE A 97 -13.19 1.25 1.62
CA ILE A 97 -12.56 0.68 2.82
C ILE A 97 -13.26 1.13 4.12
N ASN A 98 -13.92 2.28 4.10
CA ASN A 98 -14.66 2.80 5.26
C ASN A 98 -16.05 2.18 5.44
N CYS A 99 -16.47 1.27 4.55
CA CYS A 99 -17.79 0.65 4.55
C CYS A 99 -17.67 -0.80 4.09
N LEU A 100 -17.13 -1.69 4.95
CA LEU A 100 -16.95 -3.11 4.68
C LEU A 100 -18.06 -4.00 5.24
N ASP A 101 -19.04 -3.42 5.91
CA ASP A 101 -20.18 -4.10 6.57
C ASP A 101 -21.13 -4.83 5.61
N HIS A 102 -21.13 -4.45 4.31
CA HIS A 102 -21.85 -5.16 3.25
C HIS A 102 -21.20 -6.50 2.84
N LEU A 103 -19.99 -6.77 3.35
CA LEU A 103 -19.31 -8.05 3.18
C LEU A 103 -19.73 -8.98 4.31
N ASP A 104 -20.80 -9.73 4.14
CA ASP A 104 -21.37 -10.67 5.14
C ASP A 104 -20.44 -11.83 5.53
N ASN A 105 -19.13 -11.69 5.33
CA ASN A 105 -18.14 -12.74 5.58
C ASN A 105 -17.04 -12.28 6.54
N LEU A 106 -16.55 -13.24 7.33
CA LEU A 106 -15.29 -13.11 8.04
C LEU A 106 -14.18 -13.81 7.24
N TYR A 107 -12.97 -13.25 7.30
CA TYR A 107 -11.82 -13.65 6.51
C TYR A 107 -10.68 -14.16 7.39
N ASP A 108 -9.99 -15.19 6.93
CA ASP A 108 -8.80 -15.75 7.59
C ASP A 108 -7.60 -14.79 7.52
N LEU A 109 -7.51 -14.03 6.42
CA LEU A 109 -6.56 -12.94 6.23
C LEU A 109 -7.27 -11.72 5.65
N VAL A 110 -7.11 -10.56 6.27
CA VAL A 110 -7.42 -9.26 5.71
C VAL A 110 -6.11 -8.56 5.37
N TYR A 111 -5.92 -8.21 4.11
CA TYR A 111 -4.70 -7.62 3.58
C TYR A 111 -4.96 -6.24 3.00
N CYS A 112 -4.05 -5.30 3.29
CA CYS A 112 -4.09 -3.94 2.77
C CYS A 112 -2.66 -3.43 2.55
N ARG A 113 -2.38 -2.89 1.34
CA ARG A 113 -1.06 -2.31 1.03
C ARG A 113 -1.18 -0.99 0.29
N MET A 114 -0.55 0.06 0.83
CA MET A 114 -0.49 1.40 0.24
C MET A 114 -1.87 2.04 0.01
N VAL A 115 -2.77 1.88 0.96
CA VAL A 115 -4.15 2.41 0.91
C VAL A 115 -4.43 3.41 2.03
N LEU A 116 -4.02 3.09 3.26
CA LEU A 116 -4.41 3.86 4.46
C LEU A 116 -3.96 5.33 4.40
N HIS A 117 -2.77 5.61 3.83
CA HIS A 117 -2.30 6.99 3.64
C HIS A 117 -3.11 7.78 2.60
N HIS A 118 -4.00 7.13 1.85
CA HIS A 118 -4.95 7.76 0.93
C HIS A 118 -6.33 7.98 1.55
N VAL A 119 -6.59 7.48 2.75
CA VAL A 119 -7.90 7.53 3.41
C VAL A 119 -7.96 8.74 4.35
N ALA A 120 -9.12 9.39 4.47
CA ALA A 120 -9.30 10.53 5.36
C ALA A 120 -9.31 10.13 6.84
N ASP A 121 -9.93 8.98 7.16
CA ASP A 121 -9.97 8.40 8.51
C ASP A 121 -9.40 6.98 8.47
N ALA A 122 -8.06 6.89 8.54
CA ALA A 122 -7.35 5.62 8.52
C ALA A 122 -7.65 4.75 9.76
N ASP A 123 -7.96 5.35 10.91
CA ASP A 123 -8.30 4.61 12.13
C ASP A 123 -9.65 3.92 11.98
N HIS A 124 -10.62 4.59 11.34
CA HIS A 124 -11.91 3.97 11.01
C HIS A 124 -11.72 2.83 10.01
N ALA A 125 -10.94 3.04 8.96
CA ALA A 125 -10.64 2.02 7.97
C ALA A 125 -9.99 0.77 8.61
N ILE A 126 -9.02 0.95 9.52
CA ILE A 126 -8.42 -0.16 10.27
C ILE A 126 -9.47 -0.88 11.13
N ARG A 127 -10.41 -0.15 11.78
CA ARG A 127 -11.49 -0.78 12.54
C ARG A 127 -12.39 -1.66 11.67
N GLU A 128 -12.76 -1.19 10.48
CA GLU A 128 -13.56 -1.98 9.53
C GLU A 128 -12.83 -3.25 9.10
N MET A 129 -11.54 -3.13 8.78
CA MET A 129 -10.71 -4.31 8.46
C MET A 129 -10.63 -5.29 9.64
N VAL A 130 -10.43 -4.82 10.88
CA VAL A 130 -10.39 -5.68 12.08
C VAL A 130 -11.72 -6.40 12.32
N ARG A 131 -12.86 -5.76 12.04
CA ARG A 131 -14.18 -6.40 12.11
C ARG A 131 -14.32 -7.55 11.13
N SER A 132 -13.74 -7.41 9.95
CA SER A 132 -13.77 -8.42 8.89
C SER A 132 -12.84 -9.62 9.15
N VAL A 133 -11.90 -9.53 10.11
CA VAL A 133 -11.03 -10.65 10.48
C VAL A 133 -11.79 -11.67 11.33
N CYS A 134 -11.75 -12.96 10.97
CA CYS A 134 -12.33 -14.03 11.79
C CYS A 134 -11.55 -14.24 13.10
N PRO A 135 -12.13 -14.91 14.11
CA PRO A 135 -11.36 -15.39 15.26
C PRO A 135 -10.15 -16.23 14.79
N ASP A 136 -8.99 -16.00 15.40
CA ASP A 136 -7.70 -16.61 15.03
C ASP A 136 -7.18 -16.22 13.63
N GLY A 137 -7.86 -15.35 12.91
CA GLY A 137 -7.42 -14.80 11.64
C GLY A 137 -6.41 -13.67 11.78
N TYR A 138 -5.94 -13.18 10.64
CA TYR A 138 -4.86 -12.22 10.54
C TYR A 138 -5.28 -10.93 9.84
N LEU A 139 -4.69 -9.83 10.30
CA LEU A 139 -4.66 -8.55 9.61
C LEU A 139 -3.21 -8.26 9.20
N LEU A 140 -2.97 -7.96 7.93
CA LEU A 140 -1.69 -7.50 7.41
C LEU A 140 -1.86 -6.15 6.73
N CYS A 141 -1.27 -5.12 7.32
CA CYS A 141 -1.22 -3.76 6.76
C CYS A 141 0.21 -3.38 6.40
N GLU A 142 0.40 -2.79 5.23
CA GLU A 142 1.69 -2.33 4.72
C GLU A 142 1.58 -0.90 4.19
N GLU A 143 2.24 0.05 4.86
CA GLU A 143 2.15 1.48 4.52
C GLU A 143 3.52 2.14 4.35
N PRO A 144 3.69 3.02 3.34
CA PRO A 144 4.96 3.70 3.12
C PRO A 144 5.23 4.74 4.20
N VAL A 145 6.47 4.77 4.68
CA VAL A 145 7.00 5.83 5.55
C VAL A 145 7.41 7.00 4.66
N ILE A 146 6.53 7.98 4.52
CA ILE A 146 6.74 9.11 3.60
C ILE A 146 7.64 10.18 4.26
N HIS A 147 7.63 10.28 5.59
CA HIS A 147 8.34 11.33 6.31
C HIS A 147 9.87 11.23 6.21
N ASP A 148 10.44 10.02 6.38
CA ASP A 148 11.90 9.78 6.41
C ASP A 148 12.29 8.57 5.54
N GLY A 149 11.49 8.31 4.50
CA GLY A 149 11.50 7.02 3.84
C GLY A 149 12.54 6.86 2.74
N SER A 150 13.28 7.91 2.33
CA SER A 150 14.19 7.82 1.18
C SER A 150 15.62 8.12 1.58
N PHE A 151 16.55 7.43 0.90
CA PHE A 151 17.99 7.63 1.08
C PHE A 151 18.64 7.83 -0.31
N CYS A 152 19.62 8.74 -0.39
CA CYS A 152 20.39 8.99 -1.59
C CYS A 152 21.86 9.21 -1.21
N PHE A 153 22.79 8.50 -1.86
CA PHE A 153 24.22 8.70 -1.68
C PHE A 153 24.97 8.70 -3.02
N PRO A 154 25.75 9.73 -3.35
CA PRO A 154 25.87 11.00 -2.59
C PRO A 154 24.52 11.71 -2.39
N PRO A 155 24.37 12.57 -1.36
CA PRO A 155 23.16 13.36 -1.15
C PRO A 155 22.78 14.16 -2.39
N SER A 156 21.46 14.28 -2.64
CA SER A 156 20.90 14.98 -3.80
C SER A 156 19.82 15.96 -3.39
N GLU A 157 20.05 17.24 -3.66
CA GLU A 157 19.06 18.29 -3.45
C GLU A 157 17.74 18.03 -4.20
N ALA A 158 17.79 17.33 -5.35
CA ALA A 158 16.60 16.97 -6.10
C ALA A 158 15.71 15.96 -5.34
N ILE A 159 16.31 15.01 -4.63
CA ILE A 159 15.56 14.07 -3.78
C ILE A 159 14.97 14.79 -2.57
N ASP A 160 15.75 15.64 -1.90
CA ASP A 160 15.29 16.41 -0.74
C ASP A 160 14.12 17.32 -1.11
N GLU A 161 14.21 18.00 -2.25
CA GLU A 161 13.17 18.86 -2.80
C GLU A 161 11.91 18.06 -3.15
N PHE A 162 12.04 16.92 -3.83
CA PHE A 162 10.90 16.03 -4.11
C PHE A 162 10.18 15.61 -2.82
N ILE A 163 10.91 15.18 -1.79
CA ILE A 163 10.33 14.75 -0.52
C ILE A 163 9.63 15.92 0.17
N ARG A 164 10.21 17.12 0.14
CA ARG A 164 9.61 18.34 0.70
C ARG A 164 8.26 18.63 0.02
N ILE A 165 8.22 18.60 -1.30
CA ILE A 165 7.00 18.84 -2.10
C ILE A 165 5.95 17.76 -1.82
N LEU A 166 6.36 16.48 -1.77
CA LEU A 166 5.47 15.36 -1.48
C LEU A 166 4.78 15.52 -0.11
N ARG A 167 5.54 15.88 0.93
CA ARG A 167 4.99 16.16 2.28
C ARG A 167 3.95 17.29 2.26
N SER A 168 4.24 18.36 1.56
CA SER A 168 3.30 19.48 1.40
C SER A 168 2.02 19.06 0.70
N CYS A 169 2.11 18.21 -0.32
CA CYS A 169 0.97 17.67 -1.04
C CYS A 169 0.03 16.86 -0.13
N PHE A 170 0.57 15.99 0.70
CA PHE A 170 -0.23 15.20 1.64
C PHE A 170 -0.91 16.08 2.71
N SER A 171 -0.18 17.06 3.26
CA SER A 171 -0.69 17.98 4.28
C SER A 171 -1.90 18.77 3.78
N VAL A 172 -1.82 19.32 2.56
CA VAL A 172 -2.90 20.13 1.96
C VAL A 172 -4.15 19.28 1.65
N ASN A 173 -3.98 18.00 1.36
CA ASN A 173 -5.10 17.11 1.03
C ASN A 173 -5.76 16.48 2.27
N GLY A 174 -5.33 16.83 3.50
CA GLY A 174 -5.90 16.30 4.74
C GLY A 174 -5.70 14.80 4.91
N ARG A 175 -4.63 14.24 4.32
CA ARG A 175 -4.31 12.82 4.37
C ARG A 175 -3.27 12.53 5.45
N ASP A 176 -3.37 11.36 6.05
CA ASP A 176 -2.48 10.93 7.12
C ASP A 176 -1.24 10.22 6.55
N TYR A 177 -0.22 10.98 6.15
CA TYR A 177 1.06 10.41 5.74
C TYR A 177 1.90 9.83 6.90
N ASN A 178 1.43 9.99 8.14
CA ASN A 178 2.08 9.42 9.33
C ASN A 178 1.44 8.08 9.76
N ILE A 179 0.42 7.60 9.06
CA ILE A 179 -0.28 6.36 9.41
C ILE A 179 0.69 5.18 9.56
N ALA A 180 1.74 5.10 8.74
CA ALA A 180 2.76 4.07 8.84
C ALA A 180 3.43 3.99 10.22
N PHE A 181 3.57 5.12 10.93
CA PHE A 181 4.16 5.15 12.26
C PHE A 181 3.21 4.76 13.39
N ARG A 182 1.91 4.94 13.19
CA ARG A 182 0.91 4.74 14.25
C ARG A 182 -0.04 3.57 14.03
N MET A 183 -0.08 2.96 12.81
CA MET A 183 -0.99 1.86 12.52
C MET A 183 -0.82 0.68 13.48
N GLU A 184 0.41 0.36 13.91
CA GLU A 184 0.66 -0.69 14.89
C GLU A 184 -0.01 -0.40 16.23
N SER A 185 0.06 0.86 16.70
CA SER A 185 -0.61 1.28 17.93
C SER A 185 -2.13 1.21 17.79
N VAL A 186 -2.68 1.61 16.66
CA VAL A 186 -4.13 1.52 16.37
C VAL A 186 -4.57 0.06 16.39
N ILE A 187 -3.85 -0.83 15.71
CA ILE A 187 -4.15 -2.26 15.63
C ILE A 187 -4.11 -2.91 17.02
N ARG A 188 -3.09 -2.59 17.86
CA ARG A 188 -2.99 -3.06 19.25
C ARG A 188 -4.18 -2.59 20.10
N ASN A 189 -4.57 -1.33 19.98
CA ASN A 189 -5.67 -0.75 20.73
C ASN A 189 -7.03 -1.38 20.34
N LEU A 190 -7.13 -1.97 19.16
CA LEU A 190 -8.28 -2.74 18.70
C LEU A 190 -8.24 -4.22 19.15
N GLY A 191 -7.27 -4.60 19.98
CA GLY A 191 -7.22 -5.89 20.63
C GLY A 191 -6.49 -6.99 19.85
N LEU A 192 -5.82 -6.67 18.73
CA LEU A 192 -5.04 -7.67 18.00
C LEU A 192 -3.61 -7.78 18.58
N GLN A 193 -3.09 -8.98 18.55
CA GLN A 193 -1.71 -9.25 18.92
C GLN A 193 -0.79 -9.06 17.70
N ILE A 194 0.20 -8.18 17.81
CA ILE A 194 1.22 -8.01 16.77
C ILE A 194 2.15 -9.22 16.79
N GLU A 195 2.22 -9.95 15.71
CA GLU A 195 3.16 -11.07 15.55
C GLU A 195 4.43 -10.67 14.82
N HIS A 196 4.30 -9.80 13.81
CA HIS A 196 5.44 -9.24 13.09
C HIS A 196 5.24 -7.77 12.81
N SER A 197 6.30 -7.00 13.06
CA SER A 197 6.40 -5.60 12.67
C SER A 197 7.79 -5.37 12.08
N ARG A 198 7.86 -4.85 10.84
CA ARG A 198 9.15 -4.62 10.18
C ARG A 198 9.14 -3.43 9.25
N LEU A 199 10.32 -2.90 9.01
CA LEU A 199 10.58 -1.91 7.97
C LEU A 199 11.36 -2.58 6.84
N HIS A 200 10.83 -2.50 5.62
CA HIS A 200 11.54 -2.87 4.39
C HIS A 200 11.94 -1.62 3.61
N HIS A 201 13.22 -1.53 3.24
CA HIS A 201 13.77 -0.35 2.55
C HIS A 201 14.39 -0.77 1.22
N PRO A 202 13.63 -0.71 0.10
CA PRO A 202 14.11 -1.23 -1.18
C PRO A 202 15.15 -0.32 -1.82
N LEU A 203 16.22 -0.93 -2.35
CA LEU A 203 17.20 -0.26 -3.21
C LEU A 203 16.63 -0.13 -4.64
N LEU A 204 16.93 1.00 -5.28
CA LEU A 204 16.65 1.24 -6.68
C LEU A 204 17.87 0.82 -7.51
N ASN A 205 17.88 -0.45 -7.92
CA ASN A 205 19.04 -1.09 -8.51
C ASN A 205 19.23 -0.82 -10.01
N SER A 206 18.17 -0.37 -10.70
CA SER A 206 18.22 -0.08 -12.14
C SER A 206 17.87 1.37 -12.42
N ARG A 207 18.23 1.85 -13.62
CA ARG A 207 17.78 3.15 -14.12
C ARG A 207 16.25 3.25 -14.08
N GLN A 208 15.55 2.19 -14.47
CA GLN A 208 14.08 2.15 -14.49
C GLN A 208 13.51 2.31 -13.08
N ASP A 209 14.12 1.69 -12.07
CA ASP A 209 13.68 1.87 -10.67
C ASP A 209 13.91 3.31 -10.20
N LYS A 210 15.07 3.90 -10.52
CA LYS A 210 15.40 5.28 -10.15
C LYS A 210 14.46 6.32 -10.78
N LEU A 211 13.86 6.01 -11.95
CA LEU A 211 12.86 6.85 -12.59
C LEU A 211 11.56 6.99 -11.76
N LEU A 212 11.33 6.16 -10.75
CA LEU A 212 10.16 6.29 -9.86
C LEU A 212 9.99 7.70 -9.30
N TYR A 213 11.07 8.39 -8.98
CA TYR A 213 11.01 9.76 -8.48
C TYR A 213 10.43 10.73 -9.52
N ALA A 214 10.97 10.70 -10.73
CA ALA A 214 10.50 11.55 -11.84
C ALA A 214 9.06 11.21 -12.24
N MET A 215 8.71 9.93 -12.34
CA MET A 215 7.36 9.46 -12.67
C MET A 215 6.36 9.87 -11.60
N SER A 216 6.70 9.73 -10.31
CA SER A 216 5.84 10.14 -9.20
C SER A 216 5.63 11.66 -9.16
N LEU A 217 6.67 12.44 -9.45
CA LEU A 217 6.52 13.89 -9.60
C LEU A 217 5.56 14.24 -10.75
N SER A 218 5.70 13.59 -11.91
CA SER A 218 4.82 13.82 -13.06
C SER A 218 3.35 13.52 -12.76
N ASP A 219 3.07 12.48 -11.99
CA ASP A 219 1.69 12.12 -11.59
C ASP A 219 1.10 13.15 -10.62
N LEU A 220 1.92 13.64 -9.70
CA LEU A 220 1.47 14.55 -8.64
C LEU A 220 1.53 16.03 -9.04
N ALA A 221 2.38 16.40 -10.02
CA ALA A 221 2.61 17.80 -10.41
C ALA A 221 1.33 18.57 -10.76
N PRO A 222 0.35 18.05 -11.50
CA PRO A 222 -0.87 18.80 -11.79
C PRO A 222 -1.62 19.26 -10.52
N GLN A 223 -1.71 18.38 -9.52
CA GLN A 223 -2.36 18.69 -8.26
C GLN A 223 -1.50 19.65 -7.40
N MET A 224 -0.19 19.46 -7.40
CA MET A 224 0.76 20.30 -6.68
C MET A 224 0.74 21.74 -7.21
N ILE A 225 0.71 21.91 -8.54
CA ILE A 225 0.61 23.21 -9.21
C ILE A 225 -0.74 23.87 -8.89
N LYS A 226 -1.83 23.11 -9.01
CA LYS A 226 -3.18 23.61 -8.70
C LYS A 226 -3.29 24.12 -7.25
N ASN A 227 -2.61 23.46 -6.32
CA ASN A 227 -2.61 23.82 -4.90
C ASN A 227 -1.54 24.88 -4.54
N GLY A 228 -0.78 25.40 -5.51
CA GLY A 228 0.26 26.40 -5.29
C GLY A 228 1.47 25.89 -4.48
N ILE A 229 1.69 24.57 -4.44
CA ILE A 229 2.83 23.95 -3.73
C ILE A 229 4.12 24.13 -4.53
N VAL A 230 4.03 24.07 -5.84
CA VAL A 230 5.13 24.25 -6.79
C VAL A 230 4.60 24.98 -8.03
N ASP A 231 5.40 25.84 -8.62
CA ASP A 231 5.08 26.43 -9.92
C ASP A 231 5.47 25.51 -11.08
N PRO A 232 4.89 25.70 -12.29
CA PRO A 232 5.14 24.82 -13.43
C PRO A 232 6.60 24.74 -13.85
N SER A 233 7.36 25.84 -13.77
CA SER A 233 8.77 25.87 -14.17
C SER A 233 9.65 25.11 -13.19
N SER A 234 9.45 25.30 -11.88
CA SER A 234 10.15 24.55 -10.83
C SER A 234 9.83 23.05 -10.88
N ALA A 235 8.57 22.66 -11.17
CA ALA A 235 8.20 21.27 -11.33
C ALA A 235 8.91 20.63 -12.53
N SER A 236 9.01 21.34 -13.67
CA SER A 236 9.75 20.87 -14.86
C SER A 236 11.24 20.72 -14.59
N GLU A 237 11.86 21.73 -13.98
CA GLU A 237 13.29 21.69 -13.64
C GLU A 237 13.60 20.54 -12.67
N LEU A 238 12.79 20.34 -11.65
CA LEU A 238 12.94 19.22 -10.70
C LEU A 238 12.79 17.88 -11.43
N HIS A 239 11.83 17.75 -12.32
CA HIS A 239 11.64 16.52 -13.11
C HIS A 239 12.90 16.20 -13.94
N GLU A 240 13.48 17.18 -14.63
CA GLU A 240 14.72 17.00 -15.41
C GLU A 240 15.89 16.56 -14.52
N LYS A 241 16.05 17.18 -13.34
CA LYS A 241 17.07 16.79 -12.35
C LYS A 241 16.89 15.33 -11.89
N LEU A 242 15.64 14.91 -11.62
CA LEU A 242 15.33 13.52 -11.20
C LEU A 242 15.58 12.52 -12.33
N VAL A 243 15.25 12.86 -13.58
CA VAL A 243 15.57 12.04 -14.76
C VAL A 243 17.09 11.94 -14.95
N HIS A 244 17.83 13.05 -14.81
CA HIS A 244 19.28 13.02 -14.87
C HIS A 244 19.88 12.13 -13.77
N LEU A 245 19.39 12.25 -12.55
CA LEU A 245 19.83 11.44 -11.41
C LEU A 245 19.59 9.94 -11.63
N SER A 246 18.53 9.57 -12.37
CA SER A 246 18.25 8.15 -12.68
C SER A 246 19.32 7.49 -13.55
N ASN A 247 20.11 8.28 -14.28
CA ASN A 247 21.23 7.81 -15.11
C ASN A 247 22.58 7.78 -14.36
N SER A 248 22.60 8.20 -13.10
CA SER A 248 23.83 8.28 -12.31
C SER A 248 24.13 6.98 -11.56
N GLU A 249 25.38 6.84 -11.12
CA GLU A 249 25.83 5.75 -10.25
C GLU A 249 25.40 5.95 -8.77
N THR A 250 24.53 6.91 -8.50
CA THR A 250 24.05 7.22 -7.17
C THR A 250 23.29 6.04 -6.56
N THR A 251 23.59 5.67 -5.33
CA THR A 251 22.81 4.71 -4.56
C THR A 251 21.53 5.39 -4.06
N MET A 252 20.38 4.86 -4.43
CA MET A 252 19.07 5.41 -4.07
C MET A 252 18.16 4.33 -3.53
N THR A 253 17.29 4.71 -2.60
CA THR A 253 16.21 3.86 -2.12
C THR A 253 14.86 4.47 -2.46
N TRP A 254 13.81 3.66 -2.50
CA TRP A 254 12.44 4.14 -2.46
C TRP A 254 11.96 4.28 -1.03
N ALA A 255 10.72 4.73 -0.81
CA ALA A 255 10.16 4.87 0.53
C ALA A 255 10.25 3.57 1.33
N ARG A 256 10.56 3.66 2.62
CA ARG A 256 10.46 2.50 3.51
C ARG A 256 9.02 2.06 3.63
N MET A 257 8.78 0.74 3.62
CA MET A 257 7.48 0.16 3.90
C MET A 257 7.46 -0.33 5.34
N HIS A 258 6.54 0.17 6.15
CA HIS A 258 6.22 -0.41 7.45
C HIS A 258 5.12 -1.42 7.27
N SER A 259 5.37 -2.66 7.65
CA SER A 259 4.46 -3.79 7.51
C SER A 259 4.17 -4.38 8.88
N VAL A 260 2.88 -4.54 9.19
CA VAL A 260 2.40 -5.06 10.49
C VAL A 260 1.47 -6.24 10.23
N LEU A 261 1.89 -7.43 10.68
CA LEU A 261 1.06 -8.63 10.74
C LEU A 261 0.55 -8.83 12.16
N ALA A 262 -0.76 -8.84 12.33
CA ALA A 262 -1.41 -8.98 13.62
C ALA A 262 -2.45 -10.11 13.59
N ARG A 263 -2.62 -10.81 14.72
CA ARG A 263 -3.56 -11.90 14.90
C ARG A 263 -4.70 -11.48 15.82
N LYS A 264 -5.93 -11.81 15.43
CA LYS A 264 -7.13 -11.65 16.26
C LYS A 264 -7.31 -12.88 17.14
N SER A 265 -7.13 -12.73 18.45
CA SER A 265 -7.28 -13.84 19.38
C SER A 265 -8.75 -14.32 19.45
N ASN A 266 -8.95 -15.63 19.55
CA ASN A 266 -10.24 -16.20 19.91
C ASN A 266 -10.55 -15.77 21.35
N GLY A 267 -11.61 -15.02 21.56
CA GLY A 267 -11.96 -14.33 22.82
C GLY A 267 -12.05 -15.24 24.06
N THR A 268 -10.92 -15.76 24.52
CA THR A 268 -10.71 -16.13 25.91
C THR A 268 -10.17 -14.88 26.60
N GLU A 269 -11.04 -14.19 27.35
CA GLU A 269 -10.72 -13.05 28.18
C GLU A 269 -9.41 -13.27 28.95
N ARG A 270 -8.35 -12.60 28.54
CA ARG A 270 -7.25 -12.36 29.47
C ARG A 270 -7.69 -11.20 30.34
N HIS A 271 -8.24 -11.51 31.50
CA HIS A 271 -8.34 -10.56 32.61
C HIS A 271 -6.94 -10.00 32.89
N TYR A 272 -6.65 -8.82 32.38
CA TYR A 272 -5.57 -8.02 32.91
C TYR A 272 -6.01 -7.59 34.30
N SER A 273 -5.55 -8.33 35.35
CA SER A 273 -5.59 -7.85 36.72
C SER A 273 -4.81 -6.54 36.75
N LYS A 274 -5.51 -5.46 37.10
CA LYS A 274 -4.90 -4.18 37.44
C LYS A 274 -3.96 -4.43 38.63
N ALA A 275 -2.65 -4.23 38.39
CA ALA A 275 -1.66 -4.04 39.44
C ALA A 275 -1.32 -2.55 39.47
#